data_8834b57ceef6daa151419ca350025ac1
#
_entry.id   8834b57ceef6daa151419ca350025ac1
#
_cell.length_a   1.000
_cell.length_b   1.000
_cell.length_c   1.000
_cell.angle_alpha   90.00
_cell.angle_beta   90.00
_cell.angle_gamma   90.00
#
_symmetry.space_group_name_H-M   'P 1'
#
loop_
_entity.id
_entity.type
_entity.pdbx_description
1 polymer ?
#
loop_
_entity_poly.entity_id
_entity_poly.type
_entity_poly.pdbx_seq_one_letter_code
_entity_poly.pdbx_strand_id
1 'polypeptide(L)'
;MSAAPQPLTSVAVGTTVTVTEIKLPPESRPRLMEMGLLIGTPVELVRFAPMGDPVEIKVRGYNLTLRKHEAEQILVQVTNAE
;
A
#
# COMPACT_ATOMS: atom_id res chain seq x y z
N MET A 1 7.30 -19.04 7.58
CA MET A 1 8.19 -17.92 7.61
C MET A 1 7.53 -16.68 7.11
N SER A 2 7.77 -15.59 7.78
CA SER A 2 7.19 -14.35 7.34
C SER A 2 8.18 -13.64 6.41
N ALA A 3 7.64 -12.95 5.41
CA ALA A 3 8.45 -12.15 4.53
C ALA A 3 8.83 -10.85 5.21
N ALA A 4 10.00 -10.33 4.87
CA ALA A 4 10.40 -9.02 5.36
C ALA A 4 9.48 -7.96 4.76
N PRO A 5 9.25 -6.84 5.47
CA PRO A 5 8.48 -5.74 4.90
C PRO A 5 9.15 -5.23 3.63
N GLN A 6 8.32 -4.81 2.69
CA GLN A 6 8.82 -4.31 1.42
C GLN A 6 7.94 -3.16 0.97
N PRO A 7 8.44 -2.30 0.09
CA PRO A 7 7.63 -1.20 -0.41
C PRO A 7 6.38 -1.72 -1.12
N LEU A 8 5.29 -0.99 -0.99
CA LEU A 8 4.04 -1.38 -1.64
C LEU A 8 4.23 -1.53 -3.15
N THR A 9 5.12 -0.74 -3.73
CA THR A 9 5.37 -0.80 -5.18
C THR A 9 6.09 -2.05 -5.62
N SER A 10 6.62 -2.84 -4.70
CA SER A 10 7.38 -4.03 -5.06
C SER A 10 6.56 -5.31 -5.03
N VAL A 11 5.30 -5.25 -4.62
CA VAL A 11 4.48 -6.45 -4.60
C VAL A 11 3.82 -6.67 -5.95
N ALA A 12 3.43 -7.91 -6.21
CA ALA A 12 2.80 -8.25 -7.48
C ALA A 12 1.36 -7.74 -7.50
N VAL A 13 0.93 -7.32 -8.69
CA VAL A 13 -0.46 -6.90 -8.89
C VAL A 13 -1.39 -8.06 -8.51
N GLY A 14 -2.46 -7.71 -7.80
CA GLY A 14 -3.43 -8.71 -7.34
C GLY A 14 -3.11 -9.29 -5.97
N THR A 15 -1.98 -8.93 -5.38
CA THR A 15 -1.58 -9.48 -4.10
C THR A 15 -2.17 -8.64 -2.97
N THR A 16 -2.69 -9.31 -1.95
CA THR A 16 -3.16 -8.65 -0.74
C THR A 16 -2.02 -8.62 0.27
N VAL A 17 -1.77 -7.44 0.81
CA VAL A 17 -0.68 -7.24 1.77
C VAL A 17 -1.21 -6.45 2.95
N THR A 18 -0.44 -6.44 4.03
CA THR A 18 -0.79 -5.70 5.24
C THR A 18 0.21 -4.57 5.41
N VAL A 19 -0.27 -3.37 5.69
CA VAL A 19 0.59 -2.21 5.93
C VAL A 19 1.31 -2.42 7.26
N THR A 20 2.63 -2.34 7.25
CA THR A 20 3.42 -2.51 8.46
C THR A 20 4.08 -1.22 8.91
N GLU A 21 4.37 -0.32 7.98
CA GLU A 21 5.03 0.93 8.34
C GLU A 21 4.77 1.97 7.26
N ILE A 22 4.60 3.21 7.68
CA ILE A 22 4.41 4.33 6.76
C ILE A 22 5.53 5.32 7.03
N LYS A 23 6.42 5.49 6.04
CA LYS A 23 7.60 6.34 6.20
C LYS A 23 7.41 7.72 5.61
N LEU A 24 6.19 8.06 5.22
CA LEU A 24 5.90 9.37 4.69
C LEU A 24 6.05 10.44 5.78
N PRO A 25 6.32 11.69 5.39
CA PRO A 25 6.42 12.77 6.35
C PRO A 25 5.14 12.90 7.16
N PRO A 26 5.24 13.42 8.39
CA PRO A 26 4.06 13.54 9.25
C PRO A 26 2.92 14.34 8.61
N GLU A 27 3.24 15.31 7.77
CA GLU A 27 2.19 16.12 7.16
C GLU A 27 1.38 15.34 6.13
N SER A 28 1.89 14.21 5.63
CA SER A 28 1.14 13.37 4.69
C SER A 28 0.26 12.35 5.38
N ARG A 29 0.54 12.06 6.65
CA ARG A 29 -0.13 10.96 7.35
C ARG A 29 -1.62 11.20 7.59
N PRO A 30 -2.05 12.43 7.98
CA PRO A 30 -3.48 12.64 8.21
C PRO A 30 -4.33 12.32 6.99
N ARG A 31 -3.84 12.67 5.79
CA ARG A 31 -4.56 12.38 4.56
C ARG A 31 -4.72 10.88 4.36
N LEU A 32 -3.64 10.14 4.61
CA LEU A 32 -3.69 8.68 4.46
C LEU A 32 -4.63 8.06 5.49
N MET A 33 -4.62 8.57 6.72
CA MET A 33 -5.49 8.06 7.75
C MET A 33 -6.96 8.29 7.39
N GLU A 34 -7.25 9.43 6.81
CA GLU A 34 -8.62 9.73 6.39
C GLU A 34 -9.07 8.77 5.29
N MET A 35 -8.14 8.29 4.49
CA MET A 35 -8.44 7.32 3.46
C MET A 35 -8.50 5.89 3.98
N GLY A 36 -8.25 5.69 5.27
CA GLY A 36 -8.28 4.37 5.85
C GLY A 36 -6.98 3.60 5.76
N LEU A 37 -5.90 4.26 5.36
CA LEU A 37 -4.61 3.59 5.18
C LEU A 37 -3.82 3.67 6.46
N LEU A 38 -3.99 2.68 7.31
CA LEU A 38 -3.38 2.63 8.64
C LEU A 38 -2.48 1.41 8.75
N ILE A 39 -1.55 1.45 9.70
CA ILE A 39 -0.74 0.27 9.99
C ILE A 39 -1.68 -0.87 10.41
N GLY A 40 -1.47 -2.04 9.84
CA GLY A 40 -2.31 -3.20 10.09
C GLY A 40 -3.46 -3.34 9.10
N THR A 41 -3.63 -2.39 8.19
CA THR A 41 -4.72 -2.43 7.22
C THR A 41 -4.34 -3.33 6.05
N PRO A 42 -5.21 -4.27 5.66
CA PRO A 42 -4.97 -5.04 4.43
C PRO A 42 -5.27 -4.18 3.22
N VAL A 43 -4.40 -4.25 2.23
CA VAL A 43 -4.59 -3.56 0.96
C VAL A 43 -4.25 -4.51 -0.18
N GLU A 44 -4.87 -4.30 -1.31
CA GLU A 44 -4.59 -5.07 -2.51
C GLU A 44 -4.02 -4.13 -3.56
N LEU A 45 -2.91 -4.53 -4.18
CA LEU A 45 -2.34 -3.75 -5.27
C LEU A 45 -3.13 -4.08 -6.53
N VAL A 46 -3.91 -3.11 -7.01
CA VAL A 46 -4.80 -3.36 -8.14
C VAL A 46 -4.04 -3.25 -9.45
N ARG A 47 -3.31 -2.15 -9.64
CA ARG A 47 -2.54 -1.97 -10.86
C ARG A 47 -1.70 -0.71 -10.78
N PHE A 48 -0.74 -0.64 -11.69
CA PHE A 48 -0.01 0.60 -11.95
C PHE A 48 -0.61 1.25 -13.18
N ALA A 49 -0.63 2.58 -13.20
CA ALA A 49 -0.99 3.29 -14.41
C ALA A 49 0.05 2.96 -15.50
N PRO A 50 -0.30 3.20 -16.78
CA PRO A 50 0.61 2.82 -17.85
C PRO A 50 2.02 3.36 -17.73
N MET A 51 2.19 4.53 -17.10
CA MET A 51 3.51 5.11 -16.89
C MET A 51 4.11 4.73 -15.54
N GLY A 52 3.45 3.85 -14.79
CA GLY A 52 3.92 3.46 -13.48
C GLY A 52 3.46 4.36 -12.34
N ASP A 53 2.76 5.43 -12.64
CA ASP A 53 2.31 6.42 -11.67
C ASP A 53 1.03 7.05 -12.19
N PRO A 54 -0.03 7.10 -11.41
CA PRO A 54 -0.15 6.66 -10.02
C PRO A 54 -0.35 5.15 -9.87
N VAL A 55 -0.34 4.71 -8.64
CA VAL A 55 -0.57 3.33 -8.27
C VAL A 55 -1.98 3.21 -7.71
N GLU A 56 -2.73 2.23 -8.20
CA GLU A 56 -4.09 2.00 -7.73
C GLU A 56 -4.12 0.85 -6.74
N ILE A 57 -4.71 1.07 -5.58
CA ILE A 57 -4.84 0.05 -4.56
C ILE A 57 -6.30 -0.02 -4.11
N LYS A 58 -6.65 -1.15 -3.49
CA LYS A 58 -7.99 -1.35 -2.96
C LYS A 58 -7.88 -1.47 -1.45
N VAL A 59 -8.65 -0.65 -0.73
CA VAL A 59 -8.65 -0.61 0.73
C VAL A 59 -10.09 -0.73 1.19
N ARG A 60 -10.38 -1.78 1.96
CA ARG A 60 -11.69 -1.94 2.59
C ARG A 60 -12.85 -1.84 1.61
N GLY A 61 -12.65 -2.36 0.41
CA GLY A 61 -13.73 -2.43 -0.56
C GLY A 61 -13.85 -1.25 -1.50
N TYR A 62 -12.96 -0.26 -1.39
CA TYR A 62 -12.97 0.84 -2.35
C TYR A 62 -11.55 1.10 -2.84
N ASN A 63 -11.47 1.74 -3.99
CA ASN A 63 -10.19 1.96 -4.65
C ASN A 63 -9.64 3.33 -4.32
N LEU A 64 -8.33 3.37 -4.14
CA LEU A 64 -7.60 4.62 -3.93
C LEU A 64 -6.46 4.68 -4.92
N THR A 65 -6.01 5.88 -5.24
CA THR A 65 -4.78 6.04 -6.01
C THR A 65 -3.77 6.79 -5.16
N LEU A 66 -2.52 6.34 -5.29
CA LEU A 66 -1.40 6.98 -4.61
C LEU A 66 -0.35 7.34 -5.63
N ARG A 67 0.37 8.42 -5.39
CA ARG A 67 1.55 8.69 -6.18
C ARG A 67 2.58 7.58 -5.94
N LYS A 68 3.35 7.27 -6.98
CA LYS A 68 4.33 6.20 -6.86
C LYS A 68 5.28 6.45 -5.70
N HIS A 69 5.76 7.70 -5.54
CA HIS A 69 6.70 8.00 -4.47
C HIS A 69 6.06 7.84 -3.09
N GLU A 70 4.75 8.02 -2.98
CA GLU A 70 4.06 7.77 -1.72
C GLU A 70 3.99 6.27 -1.44
N ALA A 71 3.64 5.50 -2.46
CA ALA A 71 3.55 4.05 -2.29
C ALA A 71 4.89 3.44 -1.94
N GLU A 72 5.98 4.01 -2.45
CA GLU A 72 7.32 3.53 -2.13
C GLU A 72 7.67 3.73 -0.66
N GLN A 73 7.02 4.67 0.01
CA GLN A 73 7.26 4.96 1.42
C GLN A 73 6.34 4.16 2.34
N ILE A 74 5.47 3.34 1.78
CA ILE A 74 4.58 2.51 2.57
C ILE A 74 5.12 1.08 2.53
N LEU A 75 5.52 0.58 3.70
CA LEU A 75 6.04 -0.78 3.78
C LEU A 75 4.91 -1.73 4.10
N VAL A 76 4.92 -2.86 3.44
CA VAL A 76 3.86 -3.86 3.56
C VAL A 76 4.49 -5.23 3.70
N GLN A 77 3.68 -6.15 4.18
CA GLN A 77 4.08 -7.54 4.30
C GLN A 77 3.01 -8.39 3.62
N VAL A 78 3.44 -9.37 2.85
CA VAL A 78 2.49 -10.24 2.15
C VAL A 78 1.67 -10.99 3.19
N THR A 79 0.35 -10.89 3.06
CA THR A 79 -0.55 -11.62 3.94
C THR A 79 -0.72 -13.01 3.38
N ASN A 80 -0.26 -13.98 4.15
CA ASN A 80 -0.35 -15.34 3.72
C ASN A 80 -1.61 -15.92 4.24
N ALA A 81 -2.55 -16.05 3.42
CA ALA A 81 -3.79 -16.54 3.87
C ALA A 81 -3.69 -17.99 4.14
N GLU A 82 -3.21 -18.49 4.25
CA GLU A 82 -3.38 -19.69 4.60
C GLU A 82 -3.28 -20.28 4.97
#